data_5a50bae82c2eb5c36db8a4fb758a1260
#
_entry.id   5a50bae82c2eb5c36db8a4fb758a1260
#
_cell.length_a   1.000
_cell.length_b   1.000
_cell.length_c   1.000
_cell.angle_alpha   90.00
_cell.angle_beta   90.00
_cell.angle_gamma   90.00
#
_symmetry.space_group_name_H-M   'P 1'
#
loop_
_entity.id
_entity.type
_entity.pdbx_description
1 polymer ?
#
loop_
_entity_poly.entity_id
_entity_poly.type
_entity_poly.pdbx_seq_one_letter_code
_entity_poly.pdbx_strand_id
1 'polypeptide(L)'
;MTERRQIATAIETNAGLQGREGTLRDAFAAWWREQEELLIRLPETRNPMLLRANLLESFVTALAPVGLLDRFKVSGVIAIWWNASQYDLKTLAEQGFAGLIDGWVATLRAAMDPTDGDNTGARFDPTGHKLVTRLLPGYLDELTNAEALRLERESRLTAATKTEAEDEESEPDGDEETLSPEATKTLKREIAAARKTLQRLKADLLRRLDVARAALSADDCQRLVLDLAREDLTGYLERYVSAHRQQVVEAFENWWDKYRVTLRDIEAERDHDTDRLNRFIMDLGYVR
;
A
#
# COMPACT_ATOMS: atom_id res chain seq x y z
N MET A 1 12.87 -20.75 19.66
CA MET A 1 11.72 -19.85 19.72
C MET A 1 11.04 -20.05 21.04
N THR A 2 11.05 -19.03 21.87
CA THR A 2 10.44 -19.12 23.21
C THR A 2 9.10 -18.40 23.32
N GLU A 3 8.72 -17.64 22.29
CA GLU A 3 7.47 -16.85 22.30
C GLU A 3 6.83 -16.79 20.91
N ARG A 4 5.48 -16.85 20.89
CA ARG A 4 4.67 -16.71 19.67
C ARG A 4 5.02 -15.45 18.87
N ARG A 5 5.28 -14.32 19.57
CA ARG A 5 5.66 -13.03 18.94
C ARG A 5 6.93 -13.09 18.07
N GLN A 6 7.79 -14.10 18.31
CA GLN A 6 9.04 -14.26 17.53
C GLN A 6 8.82 -15.00 16.20
N ILE A 7 7.66 -15.63 15.99
CA ILE A 7 7.38 -16.41 14.77
C ILE A 7 7.40 -15.51 13.53
N ALA A 8 6.66 -14.41 13.55
CA ALA A 8 6.60 -13.46 12.42
C ALA A 8 8.00 -12.96 12.07
N THR A 9 8.74 -12.46 13.05
CA THR A 9 10.12 -11.96 12.85
C THR A 9 11.05 -13.05 12.32
N ALA A 10 10.95 -14.29 12.85
CA ALA A 10 11.78 -15.39 12.42
C ALA A 10 11.49 -15.82 10.97
N ILE A 11 10.23 -15.74 10.52
CA ILE A 11 9.84 -16.02 9.14
C ILE A 11 10.31 -14.88 8.22
N GLU A 12 10.11 -13.62 8.62
CA GLU A 12 10.54 -12.45 7.85
C GLU A 12 12.06 -12.40 7.66
N THR A 13 12.83 -12.85 8.65
CA THR A 13 14.31 -12.90 8.59
C THR A 13 14.86 -14.22 8.07
N ASN A 14 14.00 -15.16 7.66
CA ASN A 14 14.43 -16.45 7.17
C ASN A 14 15.14 -16.33 5.82
N ALA A 15 16.42 -16.67 5.77
CA ALA A 15 17.24 -16.55 4.57
C ALA A 15 16.74 -17.39 3.39
N GLY A 16 16.10 -18.55 3.66
CA GLY A 16 15.53 -19.39 2.61
C GLY A 16 14.30 -18.76 1.96
N LEU A 17 13.42 -18.12 2.75
CA LEU A 17 12.27 -17.40 2.23
C LEU A 17 12.69 -16.16 1.47
N GLN A 18 13.57 -15.34 2.05
CA GLN A 18 14.12 -14.14 1.40
C GLN A 18 14.83 -14.48 0.08
N GLY A 19 15.60 -15.57 0.05
CA GLY A 19 16.25 -16.06 -1.17
C GLY A 19 15.25 -16.43 -2.27
N ARG A 20 14.13 -17.10 -1.93
CA ARG A 20 13.07 -17.42 -2.91
C ARG A 20 12.33 -16.18 -3.38
N GLU A 21 12.06 -15.22 -2.50
CA GLU A 21 11.47 -13.93 -2.87
C GLU A 21 12.40 -13.14 -3.81
N GLY A 22 13.73 -13.14 -3.53
CA GLY A 22 14.74 -12.58 -4.42
C GLY A 22 14.72 -13.24 -5.80
N THR A 23 14.74 -14.58 -5.85
CA THR A 23 14.67 -15.34 -7.11
C THR A 23 13.38 -15.01 -7.90
N LEU A 24 12.23 -14.83 -7.21
CA LEU A 24 10.99 -14.43 -7.87
C LEU A 24 11.07 -13.03 -8.48
N ARG A 25 11.68 -12.08 -7.77
CA ARG A 25 11.89 -10.71 -8.27
C ARG A 25 12.86 -10.70 -9.46
N ASP A 26 13.90 -11.51 -9.42
CA ASP A 26 14.84 -11.64 -10.54
C ASP A 26 14.20 -12.26 -11.78
N ALA A 27 13.40 -13.32 -11.60
CA ALA A 27 12.63 -13.93 -12.67
C ALA A 27 11.62 -12.93 -13.28
N PHE A 28 10.93 -12.15 -12.44
CA PHE A 28 10.05 -11.08 -12.89
C PHE A 28 10.80 -10.00 -13.68
N ALA A 29 11.95 -9.55 -13.19
CA ALA A 29 12.74 -8.53 -13.85
C ALA A 29 13.30 -9.02 -15.22
N ALA A 30 13.67 -10.30 -15.32
CA ALA A 30 14.09 -10.90 -16.57
C ALA A 30 12.92 -11.00 -17.57
N TRP A 31 11.77 -11.52 -17.11
CA TRP A 31 10.56 -11.60 -17.90
C TRP A 31 10.09 -10.22 -18.39
N TRP A 32 10.10 -9.19 -17.53
CA TRP A 32 9.67 -7.84 -17.93
C TRP A 32 10.50 -7.30 -19.08
N ARG A 33 11.83 -7.43 -19.03
CA ARG A 33 12.74 -6.97 -20.10
C ARG A 33 12.43 -7.60 -21.46
N GLU A 34 11.98 -8.86 -21.47
CA GLU A 34 11.59 -9.54 -22.70
C GLU A 34 10.23 -9.07 -23.22
N GLN A 35 9.29 -8.77 -22.30
CA GLN A 35 7.93 -8.38 -22.66
C GLN A 35 7.78 -6.88 -22.96
N GLU A 36 8.68 -6.05 -22.49
CA GLU A 36 8.69 -4.60 -22.71
C GLU A 36 8.68 -4.26 -24.20
N GLU A 37 9.40 -5.01 -25.04
CA GLU A 37 9.40 -4.84 -26.49
C GLU A 37 8.02 -5.08 -27.11
N LEU A 38 7.22 -6.00 -26.58
CA LEU A 38 5.87 -6.24 -27.07
C LEU A 38 4.93 -5.06 -26.76
N LEU A 39 5.11 -4.44 -25.60
CA LEU A 39 4.38 -3.22 -25.23
C LEU A 39 4.79 -2.04 -26.10
N ILE A 40 6.09 -1.88 -26.39
CA ILE A 40 6.61 -0.83 -27.28
C ILE A 40 6.01 -0.95 -28.69
N ARG A 41 5.86 -2.17 -29.20
CA ARG A 41 5.27 -2.44 -30.53
C ARG A 41 3.75 -2.44 -30.55
N LEU A 42 3.07 -2.31 -29.42
CA LEU A 42 1.61 -2.38 -29.38
C LEU A 42 0.92 -1.32 -30.25
N PRO A 43 1.38 -0.06 -30.34
CA PRO A 43 0.78 0.93 -31.26
C PRO A 43 0.89 0.55 -32.74
N GLU A 44 1.91 -0.22 -33.11
CA GLU A 44 2.11 -0.69 -34.49
C GLU A 44 1.23 -1.91 -34.79
N THR A 45 1.22 -2.89 -33.87
CA THR A 45 0.51 -4.17 -34.04
C THR A 45 -1.00 -4.04 -33.86
N ARG A 46 -1.44 -3.08 -33.05
CA ARG A 46 -2.83 -2.79 -32.71
C ARG A 46 -3.63 -4.03 -32.27
N ASN A 47 -2.97 -4.99 -31.67
CA ASN A 47 -3.57 -6.25 -31.25
C ASN A 47 -3.42 -6.52 -29.75
N PRO A 48 -4.20 -5.85 -28.89
CA PRO A 48 -4.12 -6.03 -27.44
C PRO A 48 -4.51 -7.46 -27.00
N MET A 49 -5.32 -8.18 -27.79
CA MET A 49 -5.72 -9.55 -27.44
C MET A 49 -4.58 -10.55 -27.61
N LEU A 50 -3.77 -10.40 -28.67
CA LEU A 50 -2.56 -11.20 -28.83
C LEU A 50 -1.54 -10.90 -27.74
N LEU A 51 -1.35 -9.62 -27.41
CA LEU A 51 -0.52 -9.20 -26.29
C LEU A 51 -0.98 -9.87 -24.99
N ARG A 52 -2.28 -9.86 -24.70
CA ARG A 52 -2.85 -10.52 -23.52
C ARG A 52 -2.49 -11.99 -23.43
N ALA A 53 -2.69 -12.73 -24.52
CA ALA A 53 -2.39 -14.15 -24.54
C ALA A 53 -0.91 -14.42 -24.26
N ASN A 54 -0.02 -13.67 -24.90
CA ASN A 54 1.43 -13.80 -24.73
C ASN A 54 1.85 -13.45 -23.29
N LEU A 55 1.36 -12.36 -22.72
CA LEU A 55 1.69 -11.94 -21.36
C LEU A 55 1.22 -12.96 -20.32
N LEU A 56 -0.01 -13.47 -20.44
CA LEU A 56 -0.56 -14.45 -19.49
C LEU A 56 0.23 -15.76 -19.51
N GLU A 57 0.55 -16.27 -20.69
CA GLU A 57 1.27 -17.54 -20.84
C GLU A 57 2.72 -17.40 -20.40
N SER A 58 3.44 -16.38 -20.90
CA SER A 58 4.86 -16.17 -20.59
C SER A 58 5.10 -15.84 -19.12
N PHE A 59 4.21 -15.06 -18.46
CA PHE A 59 4.31 -14.73 -17.05
C PHE A 59 4.26 -15.98 -16.15
N VAL A 60 3.29 -16.84 -16.43
CA VAL A 60 3.15 -18.10 -15.68
C VAL A 60 4.33 -19.03 -15.93
N THR A 61 4.78 -19.13 -17.18
CA THR A 61 5.93 -19.95 -17.55
C THR A 61 7.22 -19.48 -16.87
N ALA A 62 7.41 -18.17 -16.75
CA ALA A 62 8.63 -17.61 -16.13
C ALA A 62 8.62 -17.69 -14.59
N LEU A 63 7.48 -17.42 -13.94
CA LEU A 63 7.44 -17.24 -12.48
C LEU A 63 7.00 -18.48 -11.70
N ALA A 64 6.11 -19.33 -12.24
CA ALA A 64 5.63 -20.50 -11.52
C ALA A 64 6.75 -21.50 -11.13
N PRO A 65 7.81 -21.72 -11.94
CA PRO A 65 8.90 -22.64 -11.58
C PRO A 65 9.69 -22.23 -10.33
N VAL A 66 9.67 -20.96 -9.93
CA VAL A 66 10.32 -20.47 -8.69
C VAL A 66 9.74 -21.17 -7.45
N GLY A 67 8.45 -21.55 -7.49
CA GLY A 67 7.80 -22.35 -6.43
C GLY A 67 7.54 -21.58 -5.12
N LEU A 68 7.62 -20.24 -5.14
CA LEU A 68 7.18 -19.41 -4.01
C LEU A 68 5.67 -19.25 -3.99
N LEU A 69 5.09 -18.94 -5.15
CA LEU A 69 3.65 -18.85 -5.36
C LEU A 69 3.20 -20.03 -6.23
N ASP A 70 2.03 -20.59 -5.94
CA ASP A 70 1.44 -21.59 -6.81
C ASP A 70 1.01 -20.98 -8.16
N ARG A 71 0.83 -21.85 -9.18
CA ARG A 71 0.50 -21.45 -10.54
C ARG A 71 -0.78 -20.59 -10.61
N PHE A 72 -1.77 -20.85 -9.78
CA PHE A 72 -3.01 -20.10 -9.77
C PHE A 72 -2.83 -18.69 -9.23
N LYS A 73 -2.03 -18.53 -8.18
CA LYS A 73 -1.67 -17.22 -7.64
C LYS A 73 -0.87 -16.41 -8.66
N VAL A 74 0.12 -17.01 -9.33
CA VAL A 74 0.87 -16.36 -10.41
C VAL A 74 -0.05 -15.93 -11.55
N SER A 75 -0.97 -16.81 -11.99
CA SER A 75 -1.98 -16.45 -12.99
C SER A 75 -2.90 -15.33 -12.52
N GLY A 76 -3.25 -15.31 -11.24
CA GLY A 76 -4.07 -14.26 -10.61
C GLY A 76 -3.41 -12.89 -10.68
N VAL A 77 -2.11 -12.80 -10.42
CA VAL A 77 -1.35 -11.53 -10.48
C VAL A 77 -1.49 -10.88 -11.85
N ILE A 78 -1.13 -11.62 -12.91
CA ILE A 78 -1.15 -11.05 -14.27
C ILE A 78 -2.58 -10.80 -14.77
N ALA A 79 -3.55 -11.62 -14.37
CA ALA A 79 -4.95 -11.44 -14.75
C ALA A 79 -5.56 -10.18 -14.11
N ILE A 80 -5.25 -9.90 -12.82
CA ILE A 80 -5.71 -8.68 -12.15
C ILE A 80 -5.08 -7.46 -12.79
N TRP A 81 -3.77 -7.49 -13.03
CA TRP A 81 -3.07 -6.41 -13.71
C TRP A 81 -3.67 -6.14 -15.10
N TRP A 82 -3.92 -7.19 -15.88
CA TRP A 82 -4.56 -7.04 -17.20
C TRP A 82 -5.92 -6.38 -17.07
N ASN A 83 -6.76 -6.83 -16.17
CA ASN A 83 -8.09 -6.27 -15.97
C ASN A 83 -8.05 -4.78 -15.57
N ALA A 84 -7.08 -4.40 -14.74
CA ALA A 84 -6.89 -3.01 -14.36
C ALA A 84 -6.37 -2.13 -15.51
N SER A 85 -5.50 -2.69 -16.36
CA SER A 85 -4.77 -1.94 -17.40
C SER A 85 -5.39 -2.06 -18.79
N GLN A 86 -6.43 -2.90 -18.99
CA GLN A 86 -6.97 -3.22 -20.34
C GLN A 86 -7.41 -2.01 -21.15
N TYR A 87 -7.98 -1.00 -20.50
CA TYR A 87 -8.41 0.24 -21.18
C TYR A 87 -7.22 1.11 -21.55
N ASP A 88 -6.23 1.22 -20.67
CA ASP A 88 -4.97 1.90 -20.94
C ASP A 88 -4.22 1.25 -22.11
N LEU A 89 -4.13 -0.09 -22.12
CA LEU A 89 -3.49 -0.85 -23.19
C LEU A 89 -4.26 -0.74 -24.53
N LYS A 90 -5.58 -0.62 -24.49
CA LYS A 90 -6.38 -0.36 -25.67
C LYS A 90 -6.13 1.05 -26.22
N THR A 91 -6.11 2.04 -25.34
CA THR A 91 -5.76 3.43 -25.72
C THR A 91 -4.34 3.51 -26.26
N LEU A 92 -3.39 2.79 -25.63
CA LEU A 92 -2.00 2.70 -26.11
C LEU A 92 -1.94 2.11 -27.52
N ALA A 93 -2.70 1.06 -27.80
CA ALA A 93 -2.75 0.44 -29.13
C ALA A 93 -3.34 1.37 -30.21
N GLU A 94 -4.28 2.23 -29.85
CA GLU A 94 -4.98 3.12 -30.78
C GLU A 94 -4.27 4.48 -30.96
N GLN A 95 -3.72 5.05 -29.88
CA GLN A 95 -3.25 6.45 -29.83
C GLN A 95 -1.76 6.58 -29.50
N GLY A 96 -1.09 5.47 -29.17
CA GLY A 96 0.32 5.46 -28.75
C GLY A 96 0.55 6.02 -27.35
N PHE A 97 1.82 6.10 -26.96
CA PHE A 97 2.23 6.47 -25.59
C PHE A 97 1.82 7.90 -25.22
N ALA A 98 2.01 8.85 -26.14
CA ALA A 98 1.63 10.24 -25.91
C ALA A 98 0.11 10.38 -25.77
N GLY A 99 -0.66 9.72 -26.64
CA GLY A 99 -2.12 9.75 -26.59
C GLY A 99 -2.70 9.09 -25.33
N LEU A 100 -2.06 8.06 -24.79
CA LEU A 100 -2.44 7.46 -23.50
C LEU A 100 -2.28 8.46 -22.37
N ILE A 101 -1.15 9.18 -22.29
CA ILE A 101 -0.93 10.20 -21.28
C ILE A 101 -1.93 11.35 -21.42
N ASP A 102 -2.22 11.78 -22.65
CA ASP A 102 -3.23 12.81 -22.91
C ASP A 102 -4.63 12.35 -22.46
N GLY A 103 -4.96 11.07 -22.61
CA GLY A 103 -6.16 10.44 -22.09
C GLY A 103 -6.23 10.48 -20.55
N TRP A 104 -5.14 10.22 -19.87
CA TRP A 104 -5.09 10.34 -18.39
C TRP A 104 -5.27 11.78 -17.93
N VAL A 105 -4.63 12.76 -18.62
CA VAL A 105 -4.82 14.19 -18.33
C VAL A 105 -6.27 14.61 -18.55
N ALA A 106 -6.92 14.14 -19.63
CA ALA A 106 -8.33 14.40 -19.90
C ALA A 106 -9.24 13.82 -18.81
N THR A 107 -8.97 12.60 -18.36
CA THR A 107 -9.72 11.95 -17.26
C THR A 107 -9.59 12.75 -15.96
N LEU A 108 -8.38 13.19 -15.61
CA LEU A 108 -8.14 14.05 -14.43
C LEU A 108 -8.89 15.39 -14.55
N ARG A 109 -8.91 15.98 -15.73
CA ARG A 109 -9.63 17.24 -15.98
C ARG A 109 -11.13 17.07 -15.83
N ALA A 110 -11.70 16.00 -16.39
CA ALA A 110 -13.12 15.67 -16.24
C ALA A 110 -13.49 15.43 -14.77
N ALA A 111 -12.68 14.67 -14.03
CA ALA A 111 -12.92 14.39 -12.61
C ALA A 111 -12.83 15.63 -11.70
N MET A 112 -12.16 16.69 -12.15
CA MET A 112 -12.05 17.98 -11.42
C MET A 112 -13.09 19.01 -11.85
N ASP A 113 -13.89 18.73 -12.87
CA ASP A 113 -14.93 19.66 -13.33
C ASP A 113 -16.13 19.65 -12.36
N PRO A 114 -16.45 20.78 -11.71
CA PRO A 114 -17.55 20.85 -10.76
C PRO A 114 -18.93 20.74 -11.41
N THR A 115 -19.03 20.81 -12.75
CA THR A 115 -20.29 20.76 -13.50
C THR A 115 -20.74 19.33 -13.80
N ASP A 116 -19.84 18.35 -13.66
CA ASP A 116 -20.19 16.94 -13.84
C ASP A 116 -20.83 16.39 -12.55
N GLY A 117 -22.14 16.64 -12.41
CA GLY A 117 -22.96 16.37 -11.25
C GLY A 117 -23.26 14.89 -11.01
N ASP A 118 -22.44 13.96 -11.49
CA ASP A 118 -22.60 12.53 -11.21
C ASP A 118 -22.09 12.22 -9.81
N ASN A 119 -23.01 12.27 -8.86
CA ASN A 119 -22.84 12.07 -7.42
C ASN A 119 -22.63 10.57 -7.10
N THR A 120 -21.82 9.86 -7.86
CA THR A 120 -21.44 8.48 -7.60
C THR A 120 -20.39 8.44 -6.50
N GLY A 121 -20.82 8.26 -5.31
CA GLY A 121 -20.34 7.95 -3.97
C GLY A 121 -18.85 7.78 -3.64
N ALA A 122 -17.94 7.66 -4.57
CA ALA A 122 -16.50 7.63 -4.32
C ALA A 122 -15.88 8.90 -4.91
N ARG A 123 -15.57 9.87 -4.06
CA ARG A 123 -14.88 11.09 -4.45
C ARG A 123 -13.52 10.71 -5.02
N PHE A 124 -13.37 10.77 -6.34
CA PHE A 124 -12.08 10.56 -7.00
C PHE A 124 -11.08 11.58 -6.47
N ASP A 125 -9.97 11.08 -5.91
CA ASP A 125 -8.86 11.94 -5.48
C ASP A 125 -7.85 12.07 -6.61
N PRO A 126 -7.79 13.19 -7.32
CA PRO A 126 -6.88 13.39 -8.42
C PRO A 126 -5.41 13.39 -7.98
N THR A 127 -5.11 13.65 -6.69
CA THR A 127 -3.74 13.68 -6.18
C THR A 127 -3.13 12.29 -6.06
N GLY A 128 -3.96 11.26 -5.86
CA GLY A 128 -3.55 9.85 -5.83
C GLY A 128 -3.35 9.22 -7.22
N HIS A 129 -3.61 9.95 -8.31
CA HIS A 129 -3.46 9.39 -9.64
C HIS A 129 -1.98 9.19 -10.00
N LYS A 130 -1.63 8.01 -10.58
CA LYS A 130 -0.25 7.61 -10.93
C LYS A 130 0.53 8.65 -11.75
N LEU A 131 -0.15 9.38 -12.64
CA LEU A 131 0.47 10.44 -13.44
C LEU A 131 0.88 11.64 -12.57
N VAL A 132 0.05 12.03 -11.61
CA VAL A 132 0.32 13.16 -10.70
C VAL A 132 1.49 12.82 -9.78
N THR A 133 1.49 11.63 -9.19
CA THR A 133 2.58 11.17 -8.32
C THR A 133 3.91 11.13 -9.04
N ARG A 134 3.92 10.81 -10.33
CA ARG A 134 5.15 10.70 -11.12
C ARG A 134 5.65 12.02 -11.68
N LEU A 135 4.76 12.85 -12.19
CA LEU A 135 5.13 14.12 -12.85
C LEU A 135 5.25 15.29 -11.89
N LEU A 136 4.54 15.25 -10.76
CA LEU A 136 4.45 16.38 -9.85
C LEU A 136 4.80 16.03 -8.38
N PRO A 137 5.93 15.34 -8.09
CA PRO A 137 6.28 14.96 -6.72
C PRO A 137 6.41 16.19 -5.81
N GLY A 138 7.07 17.25 -6.27
CA GLY A 138 7.20 18.48 -5.49
C GLY A 138 5.86 19.20 -5.19
N TYR A 139 4.86 19.05 -6.06
CA TYR A 139 3.52 19.55 -5.79
C TYR A 139 2.82 18.77 -4.67
N LEU A 140 3.00 17.45 -4.63
CA LEU A 140 2.44 16.62 -3.57
C LEU A 140 3.08 16.94 -2.22
N ASP A 141 4.38 17.22 -2.18
CA ASP A 141 5.07 17.69 -0.99
C ASP A 141 4.53 19.05 -0.52
N GLU A 142 4.34 20.01 -1.45
CA GLU A 142 3.71 21.31 -1.15
C GLU A 142 2.31 21.14 -0.56
N LEU A 143 1.50 20.24 -1.14
CA LEU A 143 0.13 19.96 -0.70
C LEU A 143 0.12 19.34 0.70
N THR A 144 0.94 18.32 0.91
CA THR A 144 1.06 17.61 2.21
C THR A 144 1.51 18.56 3.31
N ASN A 145 2.52 19.41 3.03
CA ASN A 145 3.00 20.39 4.00
C ASN A 145 1.93 21.45 4.33
N ALA A 146 1.18 21.90 3.33
CA ALA A 146 0.09 22.86 3.54
C ALA A 146 -1.07 22.25 4.35
N GLU A 147 -1.38 20.97 4.12
CA GLU A 147 -2.40 20.24 4.89
C GLU A 147 -1.94 19.99 6.34
N ALA A 148 -0.70 19.58 6.55
CA ALA A 148 -0.12 19.40 7.88
C ALA A 148 -0.15 20.70 8.68
N LEU A 149 0.27 21.81 8.07
CA LEU A 149 0.26 23.12 8.68
C LEU A 149 -1.15 23.60 9.08
N ARG A 150 -2.14 23.33 8.22
CA ARG A 150 -3.55 23.62 8.52
C ARG A 150 -4.02 22.80 9.71
N LEU A 151 -3.78 21.48 9.71
CA LEU A 151 -4.20 20.56 10.77
C LEU A 151 -3.56 20.91 12.11
N GLU A 152 -2.27 21.25 12.12
CA GLU A 152 -1.57 21.70 13.33
C GLU A 152 -2.23 22.93 13.93
N ARG A 153 -2.52 23.95 13.11
CA ARG A 153 -3.16 25.18 13.58
C ARG A 153 -4.60 24.97 14.04
N GLU A 154 -5.38 24.13 13.34
CA GLU A 154 -6.72 23.75 13.75
C GLU A 154 -6.72 22.98 15.07
N SER A 155 -5.76 22.07 15.28
CA SER A 155 -5.57 21.33 16.54
C SER A 155 -5.24 22.28 17.69
N ARG A 156 -4.33 23.24 17.49
CA ARG A 156 -4.01 24.28 18.48
C ARG A 156 -5.22 25.13 18.85
N LEU A 157 -6.03 25.52 17.87
CA LEU A 157 -7.25 26.28 18.13
C LEU A 157 -8.26 25.45 18.93
N THR A 158 -8.43 24.18 18.60
CA THR A 158 -9.34 23.27 19.29
C THR A 158 -8.91 22.99 20.71
N ALA A 159 -7.60 22.83 20.96
CA ALA A 159 -7.05 22.66 22.30
C ALA A 159 -7.33 23.91 23.16
N ALA A 160 -7.06 25.11 22.63
CA ALA A 160 -7.32 26.36 23.33
C ALA A 160 -8.80 26.59 23.68
N THR A 161 -9.71 26.23 22.77
CA THR A 161 -11.16 26.39 23.01
C THR A 161 -11.73 25.34 23.97
N LYS A 162 -11.07 24.17 24.13
CA LYS A 162 -11.46 23.19 25.16
C LYS A 162 -11.07 23.64 26.56
N THR A 163 -9.87 24.18 26.69
CA THR A 163 -9.39 24.73 27.98
C THR A 163 -10.30 25.86 28.46
N GLU A 164 -10.74 26.77 27.56
CA GLU A 164 -11.71 27.84 27.91
C GLU A 164 -13.07 27.31 28.38
N ALA A 165 -13.53 26.13 27.89
CA ALA A 165 -14.83 25.55 28.26
C ALA A 165 -14.76 24.75 29.58
N GLU A 166 -13.60 24.24 29.96
CA GLU A 166 -13.37 23.48 31.19
C GLU A 166 -13.09 24.43 32.39
N ASP A 167 -12.53 25.64 32.15
CA ASP A 167 -12.25 26.65 33.17
C ASP A 167 -13.50 27.38 33.70
N GLU A 168 -14.66 27.29 33.01
CA GLU A 168 -15.92 27.84 33.54
C GLU A 168 -16.49 27.02 34.72
N GLU A 169 -16.00 25.78 34.97
CA GLU A 169 -16.51 24.88 36.04
C GLU A 169 -15.50 24.60 37.17
N SER A 170 -14.24 25.10 37.10
CA SER A 170 -13.19 24.79 38.11
C SER A 170 -12.37 26.01 38.53
N GLU A 171 -12.05 26.10 39.83
CA GLU A 171 -11.12 27.13 40.35
C GLU A 171 -9.72 27.02 39.74
N PRO A 172 -9.03 28.15 39.45
CA PRO A 172 -7.78 28.15 38.71
C PRO A 172 -6.63 27.62 39.56
N ASP A 173 -6.15 26.44 39.30
CA ASP A 173 -4.89 25.93 39.85
C ASP A 173 -3.88 25.77 38.70
N GLY A 174 -2.95 26.70 38.64
CA GLY A 174 -1.58 26.63 38.09
C GLY A 174 -1.36 26.38 36.61
N ASP A 175 -0.85 27.39 35.89
CA ASP A 175 -0.01 27.32 34.66
C ASP A 175 -0.53 26.57 33.42
N GLU A 176 -1.81 26.60 33.09
CA GLU A 176 -2.26 26.27 31.75
C GLU A 176 -2.29 27.53 30.86
N GLU A 177 -1.48 27.52 29.78
CA GLU A 177 -1.39 28.60 28.77
C GLU A 177 -2.73 28.81 28.04
N THR A 178 -3.65 29.53 28.62
CA THR A 178 -4.81 30.05 27.92
C THR A 178 -4.37 31.04 26.85
N LEU A 179 -4.68 30.75 25.58
CA LEU A 179 -4.32 31.64 24.47
C LEU A 179 -5.02 33.00 24.64
N SER A 180 -4.26 34.08 24.58
CA SER A 180 -4.86 35.43 24.61
C SER A 180 -5.84 35.62 23.44
N PRO A 181 -6.88 36.47 23.58
CA PRO A 181 -7.84 36.75 22.51
C PRO A 181 -7.18 37.23 21.20
N GLU A 182 -6.01 37.89 21.29
CA GLU A 182 -5.23 38.32 20.13
C GLU A 182 -4.51 37.13 19.46
N ALA A 183 -3.99 36.18 20.25
CA ALA A 183 -3.37 34.96 19.75
C ALA A 183 -4.41 34.07 19.04
N THR A 184 -5.61 33.92 19.61
CA THR A 184 -6.74 33.22 18.97
C THR A 184 -7.15 33.85 17.65
N LYS A 185 -7.21 35.18 17.59
CA LYS A 185 -7.51 35.93 16.35
C LYS A 185 -6.44 35.74 15.29
N THR A 186 -5.18 35.74 15.71
CA THR A 186 -4.02 35.49 14.80
C THR A 186 -4.06 34.10 14.25
N LEU A 187 -4.32 33.09 15.09
CA LEU A 187 -4.41 31.70 14.70
C LEU A 187 -5.56 31.44 13.72
N LYS A 188 -6.74 32.07 13.92
CA LYS A 188 -7.88 32.03 12.97
C LYS A 188 -7.51 32.63 11.61
N ARG A 189 -6.72 33.73 11.58
CA ARG A 189 -6.22 34.31 10.32
C ARG A 189 -5.24 33.37 9.62
N GLU A 190 -4.36 32.73 10.36
CA GLU A 190 -3.40 31.77 9.82
C GLU A 190 -4.08 30.54 9.24
N ILE A 191 -5.13 30.00 9.91
CA ILE A 191 -5.95 28.91 9.40
C ILE A 191 -6.63 29.33 8.09
N ALA A 192 -7.21 30.53 8.03
CA ALA A 192 -7.83 31.06 6.81
C ALA A 192 -6.80 31.20 5.66
N ALA A 193 -5.59 31.68 5.96
CA ALA A 193 -4.50 31.75 4.97
C ALA A 193 -4.06 30.37 4.49
N ALA A 194 -3.92 29.38 5.38
CA ALA A 194 -3.58 28.01 5.03
C ALA A 194 -4.65 27.37 4.13
N ARG A 195 -5.94 27.56 4.46
CA ARG A 195 -7.06 27.08 3.63
C ARG A 195 -7.04 27.71 2.22
N LYS A 196 -6.76 29.02 2.13
CA LYS A 196 -6.64 29.71 0.85
C LYS A 196 -5.46 29.17 0.03
N THR A 197 -4.33 28.87 0.67
CA THR A 197 -3.17 28.25 0.01
C THR A 197 -3.52 26.88 -0.55
N LEU A 198 -4.20 26.02 0.24
CA LEU A 198 -4.67 24.72 -0.24
C LEU A 198 -5.63 24.82 -1.43
N GLN A 199 -6.59 25.73 -1.38
CA GLN A 199 -7.50 25.95 -2.51
C GLN A 199 -6.75 26.37 -3.77
N ARG A 200 -5.75 27.27 -3.62
CA ARG A 200 -4.91 27.71 -4.75
C ARG A 200 -4.07 26.55 -5.30
N LEU A 201 -3.47 25.72 -4.44
CA LEU A 201 -2.71 24.55 -4.88
C LEU A 201 -3.61 23.57 -5.65
N LYS A 202 -4.79 23.27 -5.11
CA LYS A 202 -5.75 22.37 -5.79
C LYS A 202 -6.22 22.92 -7.14
N ALA A 203 -6.46 24.23 -7.25
CA ALA A 203 -6.82 24.87 -8.52
C ALA A 203 -5.65 24.90 -9.53
N ASP A 204 -4.40 24.88 -9.05
CA ASP A 204 -3.20 24.95 -9.89
C ASP A 204 -2.75 23.58 -10.44
N LEU A 205 -3.32 22.48 -9.95
CA LEU A 205 -2.92 21.12 -10.33
C LEU A 205 -2.95 20.88 -11.83
N LEU A 206 -4.08 21.18 -12.47
CA LEU A 206 -4.23 20.94 -13.92
C LEU A 206 -3.25 21.77 -14.75
N ARG A 207 -3.04 23.03 -14.39
CA ARG A 207 -2.06 23.87 -15.07
C ARG A 207 -0.64 23.32 -14.94
N ARG A 208 -0.25 22.87 -13.74
CA ARG A 208 1.07 22.26 -13.51
C ARG A 208 1.21 20.95 -14.28
N LEU A 209 0.15 20.15 -14.34
CA LEU A 209 0.12 18.91 -15.10
C LEU A 209 0.25 19.15 -16.59
N ASP A 210 -0.45 20.14 -17.15
CA ASP A 210 -0.35 20.53 -18.55
C ASP A 210 1.09 20.97 -18.92
N VAL A 211 1.73 21.76 -18.04
CA VAL A 211 3.12 22.19 -18.23
C VAL A 211 4.08 20.98 -18.18
N ALA A 212 3.91 20.11 -17.21
CA ALA A 212 4.74 18.91 -17.08
C ALA A 212 4.55 17.97 -18.28
N ARG A 213 3.29 17.79 -18.75
CA ARG A 213 2.99 16.99 -19.94
C ARG A 213 3.61 17.58 -21.20
N ALA A 214 3.55 18.89 -21.38
CA ALA A 214 4.13 19.59 -22.54
C ALA A 214 5.65 19.49 -22.60
N ALA A 215 6.30 19.28 -21.47
CA ALA A 215 7.76 19.10 -21.38
C ALA A 215 8.24 17.67 -21.75
N LEU A 216 7.33 16.68 -21.82
CA LEU A 216 7.70 15.32 -22.15
C LEU A 216 7.95 15.13 -23.64
N SER A 217 9.10 14.58 -24.00
CA SER A 217 9.39 14.08 -25.34
C SER A 217 8.63 12.77 -25.62
N ALA A 218 8.66 12.29 -26.85
CA ALA A 218 8.07 11.00 -27.22
C ALA A 218 8.73 9.84 -26.45
N ASP A 219 10.03 9.87 -26.28
CA ASP A 219 10.80 8.85 -25.52
C ASP A 219 10.49 8.91 -24.02
N ASP A 220 10.27 10.12 -23.47
CA ASP A 220 9.85 10.29 -22.08
C ASP A 220 8.45 9.73 -21.85
N CYS A 221 7.52 9.94 -22.79
CA CYS A 221 6.18 9.37 -22.74
C CYS A 221 6.23 7.83 -22.75
N GLN A 222 7.05 7.24 -23.62
CA GLN A 222 7.22 5.79 -23.67
C GLN A 222 7.78 5.25 -22.37
N ARG A 223 8.89 5.81 -21.88
CA ARG A 223 9.49 5.40 -20.60
C ARG A 223 8.52 5.52 -19.44
N LEU A 224 7.83 6.64 -19.33
CA LEU A 224 6.87 6.90 -18.25
C LEU A 224 5.76 5.84 -18.21
N VAL A 225 5.16 5.51 -19.36
CA VAL A 225 4.08 4.52 -19.42
C VAL A 225 4.60 3.13 -19.09
N LEU A 226 5.77 2.74 -19.59
CA LEU A 226 6.37 1.43 -19.30
C LEU A 226 6.76 1.29 -17.83
N ASP A 227 7.35 2.33 -17.24
CA ASP A 227 7.70 2.37 -15.82
C ASP A 227 6.44 2.20 -14.96
N LEU A 228 5.37 2.97 -15.23
CA LEU A 228 4.12 2.88 -14.50
C LEU A 228 3.45 1.50 -14.65
N ALA A 229 3.45 0.93 -15.85
CA ALA A 229 2.92 -0.41 -16.09
C ALA A 229 3.69 -1.48 -15.32
N ARG A 230 5.02 -1.36 -15.24
CA ARG A 230 5.89 -2.24 -14.46
C ARG A 230 5.67 -2.08 -12.97
N GLU A 231 5.58 -0.84 -12.48
CA GLU A 231 5.33 -0.53 -11.06
C GLU A 231 3.97 -1.10 -10.62
N ASP A 232 2.92 -0.93 -11.43
CA ASP A 232 1.58 -1.50 -11.18
C ASP A 232 1.64 -3.03 -11.05
N LEU A 233 2.29 -3.71 -12.02
CA LEU A 233 2.41 -5.17 -11.99
C LEU A 233 3.27 -5.66 -10.81
N THR A 234 4.36 -4.96 -10.51
CA THR A 234 5.18 -5.22 -9.32
C THR A 234 4.35 -5.11 -8.04
N GLY A 235 3.51 -4.08 -7.93
CA GLY A 235 2.63 -3.88 -6.79
C GLY A 235 1.62 -5.02 -6.61
N TYR A 236 1.09 -5.58 -7.70
CA TYR A 236 0.24 -6.78 -7.65
C TYR A 236 1.03 -8.01 -7.20
N LEU A 237 2.23 -8.24 -7.75
CA LEU A 237 3.09 -9.37 -7.38
C LEU A 237 3.45 -9.32 -5.89
N GLU A 238 3.93 -8.16 -5.39
CA GLU A 238 4.32 -7.98 -3.98
C GLU A 238 3.14 -8.16 -3.01
N ARG A 239 1.92 -7.81 -3.41
CA ARG A 239 0.72 -8.13 -2.59
C ARG A 239 0.52 -9.63 -2.42
N TYR A 240 0.69 -10.41 -3.49
CA TYR A 240 0.58 -11.87 -3.40
C TYR A 240 1.72 -12.50 -2.60
N VAL A 241 2.94 -11.98 -2.71
CA VAL A 241 4.09 -12.39 -1.91
C VAL A 241 3.85 -12.10 -0.43
N SER A 242 3.40 -10.89 -0.10
CA SER A 242 3.08 -10.49 1.28
C SER A 242 1.95 -11.33 1.87
N ALA A 243 0.88 -11.57 1.10
CA ALA A 243 -0.21 -12.44 1.53
C ALA A 243 0.25 -13.89 1.75
N HIS A 244 1.14 -14.40 0.89
CA HIS A 244 1.72 -15.73 1.08
C HIS A 244 2.57 -15.79 2.35
N ARG A 245 3.42 -14.80 2.60
CA ARG A 245 4.21 -14.69 3.84
C ARG A 245 3.32 -14.69 5.07
N GLN A 246 2.24 -13.91 5.04
CA GLN A 246 1.27 -13.88 6.14
C GLN A 246 0.61 -15.25 6.37
N GLN A 247 0.23 -15.97 5.32
CA GLN A 247 -0.31 -17.33 5.42
C GLN A 247 0.69 -18.29 6.06
N VAL A 248 1.98 -18.15 5.76
CA VAL A 248 3.04 -18.96 6.40
C VAL A 248 3.14 -18.61 7.88
N VAL A 249 3.13 -17.33 8.25
CA VAL A 249 3.13 -16.89 9.66
C VAL A 249 1.95 -17.50 10.41
N GLU A 250 0.74 -17.33 9.87
CA GLU A 250 -0.49 -17.87 10.47
C GLU A 250 -0.45 -19.41 10.66
N ALA A 251 0.09 -20.14 9.67
CA ALA A 251 0.25 -21.58 9.77
C ALA A 251 1.19 -21.96 10.93
N PHE A 252 2.33 -21.28 11.08
CA PHE A 252 3.27 -21.51 12.17
C PHE A 252 2.72 -21.09 13.54
N GLU A 253 1.97 -19.98 13.60
CA GLU A 253 1.29 -19.57 14.83
C GLU A 253 0.23 -20.57 15.25
N ASN A 254 -0.58 -21.10 14.31
CA ASN A 254 -1.55 -22.15 14.57
C ASN A 254 -0.88 -23.45 15.07
N TRP A 255 0.26 -23.83 14.49
CA TRP A 255 1.04 -24.95 14.97
C TRP A 255 1.60 -24.69 16.37
N TRP A 256 2.10 -23.51 16.64
CA TRP A 256 2.56 -23.09 17.96
C TRP A 256 1.43 -23.23 19.01
N ASP A 257 0.27 -22.69 18.73
CA ASP A 257 -0.87 -22.73 19.64
C ASP A 257 -1.34 -24.18 19.90
N LYS A 258 -1.27 -25.04 18.87
CA LYS A 258 -1.65 -26.44 18.96
C LYS A 258 -0.62 -27.29 19.69
N TYR A 259 0.67 -27.03 19.50
CA TYR A 259 1.75 -27.92 19.99
C TYR A 259 2.64 -27.22 21.04
N ARG A 260 2.20 -26.12 21.64
CA ARG A 260 2.95 -25.43 22.70
C ARG A 260 3.12 -26.22 23.98
N VAL A 261 2.27 -27.21 24.21
CA VAL A 261 2.48 -28.16 25.30
C VAL A 261 3.74 -28.94 24.97
N THR A 262 4.80 -28.63 25.68
CA THR A 262 6.11 -29.23 25.44
C THR A 262 6.15 -30.65 26.03
N LEU A 263 7.05 -31.49 25.48
CA LEU A 263 7.37 -32.77 26.10
C LEU A 263 7.68 -32.60 27.59
N ARG A 264 8.29 -31.52 27.97
CA ARG A 264 8.62 -31.17 29.34
C ARG A 264 7.39 -30.93 30.21
N ASP A 265 6.33 -30.33 29.67
CA ASP A 265 5.06 -30.16 30.41
C ASP A 265 4.37 -31.49 30.60
N ILE A 266 4.38 -32.37 29.57
CA ILE A 266 3.85 -33.72 29.62
C ILE A 266 4.63 -34.58 30.63
N GLU A 267 5.96 -34.46 30.65
CA GLU A 267 6.82 -35.15 31.61
C GLU A 267 6.56 -34.67 33.03
N ALA A 268 6.41 -33.37 33.25
CA ALA A 268 6.10 -32.79 34.56
C ALA A 268 4.73 -33.23 35.06
N GLU A 269 3.71 -33.29 34.20
CA GLU A 269 2.38 -33.77 34.50
C GLU A 269 2.40 -35.27 34.84
N ARG A 270 3.13 -36.10 34.06
CA ARG A 270 3.35 -37.52 34.32
C ARG A 270 4.04 -37.72 35.66
N ASP A 271 5.10 -36.99 35.97
CA ASP A 271 5.85 -37.12 37.21
C ASP A 271 4.98 -36.73 38.42
N HIS A 272 4.18 -35.67 38.29
CA HIS A 272 3.19 -35.28 39.29
C HIS A 272 2.15 -36.36 39.55
N ASP A 273 1.59 -36.95 38.50
CA ASP A 273 0.59 -38.03 38.63
C ASP A 273 1.20 -39.32 39.17
N THR A 274 2.47 -39.60 38.81
CA THR A 274 3.22 -40.72 39.38
C THR A 274 3.43 -40.56 40.89
N ASP A 275 3.82 -39.37 41.34
CA ASP A 275 3.97 -39.06 42.76
C ASP A 275 2.64 -39.15 43.51
N ARG A 276 1.56 -38.77 42.89
CA ARG A 276 0.22 -38.88 43.46
C ARG A 276 -0.21 -40.31 43.57
N LEU A 277 0.03 -41.12 42.57
CA LEU A 277 -0.23 -42.55 42.59
C LEU A 277 0.60 -43.26 43.70
N ASN A 278 1.88 -42.96 43.80
CA ASN A 278 2.76 -43.51 44.82
C ASN A 278 2.27 -43.18 46.24
N ARG A 279 1.78 -41.96 46.48
CA ARG A 279 1.16 -41.61 47.77
C ARG A 279 -0.08 -42.48 48.06
N PHE A 280 -0.97 -42.67 47.09
CA PHE A 280 -2.13 -43.53 47.25
C PHE A 280 -1.74 -44.99 47.53
N ILE A 281 -0.69 -45.50 46.87
CA ILE A 281 -0.20 -46.87 47.08
C ILE A 281 0.40 -47.02 48.51
N MET A 282 1.12 -46.01 49.00
CA MET A 282 1.63 -45.97 50.38
C MET A 282 0.50 -45.89 51.41
N ASP A 283 -0.50 -45.04 51.18
CA ASP A 283 -1.67 -44.89 52.06
C ASP A 283 -2.50 -46.20 52.16
N LEU A 284 -2.53 -46.93 51.08
CA LEU A 284 -3.18 -48.24 51.02
C LEU A 284 -2.33 -49.40 51.59
N GLY A 285 -1.08 -49.15 52.00
CA GLY A 285 -0.19 -50.14 52.62
C GLY A 285 0.43 -51.14 51.65
N TYR A 286 0.41 -50.92 50.35
CA TYR A 286 0.99 -51.80 49.33
C TYR A 286 2.51 -51.72 49.21
N VAL A 287 3.12 -50.62 49.68
CA VAL A 287 4.59 -50.40 49.69
C VAL A 287 4.97 -49.94 51.10
N ARG A 288 5.99 -50.56 51.67
CA ARG A 288 6.61 -50.13 52.94
C ARG A 288 7.79 -49.19 52.70
#